data_f916e01701aeb7a3cf289ffe5ad96250
#
_entry.id   f916e01701aeb7a3cf289ffe5ad96250
#
_cell.length_a   1.000
_cell.length_b   1.000
_cell.length_c   1.000
_cell.angle_alpha   90.00
_cell.angle_beta   90.00
_cell.angle_gamma   90.00
#
_symmetry.space_group_name_H-M   'P 1'
#
loop_
_entity.id
_entity.type
_entity.pdbx_description
1 polymer ?
#
loop_
_entity_poly.entity_id
_entity_poly.type
_entity_poly.pdbx_seq_one_letter_code
_entity_poly.pdbx_strand_id
1 'polypeptide(L)'
;LVGSEMCIRDSCRMCLVEIEKSRKPVASCAMPVTEGMNIKTNTKLVEKARKGVMEFLLANHPLDCPVCDQGGECDLQDQSMFYGIDKSRFKENKRFVPEKYMGPLIKTQMTRCIHCTRCVRFATEVAGVPEIGAIGRGEDMQITTYLEKAMESELSANVIDLCPVGALTSKPYVLSLIHISEPTRHTS
;
A
#
# COMPACT_ATOMS: atom_id res chain seq x y z
N LEU A 1 17.55 -7.58 15.73
CA LEU A 1 17.34 -6.50 14.74
C LEU A 1 17.17 -7.00 13.31
N VAL A 2 17.62 -8.21 12.97
CA VAL A 2 17.45 -8.81 11.63
C VAL A 2 15.97 -9.13 11.33
N GLY A 3 15.15 -9.33 12.35
CA GLY A 3 13.72 -9.62 12.18
C GLY A 3 12.84 -8.45 11.75
N SER A 4 13.24 -7.21 12.03
CA SER A 4 12.45 -6.03 11.66
C SER A 4 12.53 -5.69 10.17
N GLU A 5 13.69 -5.86 9.55
CA GLU A 5 13.87 -5.63 8.10
C GLU A 5 13.12 -6.64 7.24
N MET A 6 13.08 -7.91 7.65
CA MET A 6 12.32 -8.94 6.92
C MET A 6 10.81 -8.68 6.97
N CYS A 7 10.29 -8.24 8.11
CA CYS A 7 8.87 -7.89 8.23
C CYS A 7 8.48 -6.69 7.37
N ILE A 8 9.39 -5.75 7.13
CA ILE A 8 9.14 -4.56 6.30
C ILE A 8 9.09 -4.92 4.81
N ARG A 9 9.94 -5.82 4.33
CA ARG A 9 10.00 -6.15 2.90
C ARG A 9 8.85 -7.02 2.41
N ASP A 10 8.34 -7.95 3.19
CA ASP A 10 7.32 -8.90 2.77
C ASP A 10 5.90 -8.57 3.27
N SER A 11 5.60 -7.33 3.57
CA SER A 11 4.33 -6.91 4.19
C SER A 11 3.10 -7.17 3.31
N CYS A 12 3.12 -6.73 2.05
CA CYS A 12 1.94 -6.87 1.19
C CYS A 12 1.77 -8.26 0.54
N ARG A 13 2.81 -9.08 0.50
CA ARG A 13 2.81 -10.46 -0.03
C ARG A 13 2.35 -10.65 -1.49
N MET A 14 2.09 -9.61 -2.26
CA MET A 14 1.67 -9.73 -3.67
C MET A 14 2.75 -10.30 -4.60
N CYS A 15 4.02 -10.23 -4.18
CA CYS A 15 5.16 -10.76 -4.92
C CYS A 15 5.43 -12.26 -4.68
N LEU A 16 4.47 -13.02 -4.16
CA LEU A 16 4.65 -14.46 -3.94
C LEU A 16 4.98 -15.19 -5.24
N VAL A 17 6.03 -16.02 -5.17
CA VAL A 17 6.50 -16.88 -6.25
C VAL A 17 6.73 -18.30 -5.72
N GLU A 18 6.77 -19.27 -6.62
CA GLU A 18 7.13 -20.64 -6.29
C GLU A 18 8.59 -20.87 -6.67
N ILE A 19 9.36 -21.40 -5.75
CA ILE A 19 10.74 -21.83 -5.97
C ILE A 19 10.75 -23.36 -6.02
N GLU A 20 11.37 -23.92 -7.04
CA GLU A 20 11.53 -25.35 -7.17
C GLU A 20 12.21 -25.92 -5.92
N LYS A 21 11.71 -27.01 -5.38
CA LYS A 21 12.10 -27.61 -4.09
C LYS A 21 11.59 -26.89 -2.82
N SER A 22 10.91 -25.73 -2.93
CA SER A 22 10.22 -25.12 -1.80
C SER A 22 8.80 -25.66 -1.67
N ARG A 23 8.37 -25.99 -0.45
CA ARG A 23 7.00 -26.46 -0.19
C ARG A 23 5.96 -25.33 -0.14
N LYS A 24 6.42 -24.09 0.02
CA LYS A 24 5.55 -22.93 0.20
C LYS A 24 5.97 -21.79 -0.73
N PRO A 25 5.01 -20.99 -1.23
CA PRO A 25 5.33 -19.75 -1.94
C PRO A 25 6.15 -18.82 -1.04
N VAL A 26 7.10 -18.12 -1.63
CA VAL A 26 7.97 -17.19 -0.93
C VAL A 26 7.80 -15.78 -1.49
N ALA A 27 8.03 -14.77 -0.66
CA ALA A 27 7.99 -13.38 -1.08
C ALA A 27 9.28 -13.03 -1.84
N SER A 28 9.20 -12.77 -3.14
CA SER A 28 10.37 -12.48 -3.99
C SER A 28 11.12 -11.22 -3.55
N CYS A 29 10.43 -10.23 -2.95
CA CYS A 29 11.06 -9.00 -2.47
C CYS A 29 11.94 -9.21 -1.22
N ALA A 30 11.80 -10.33 -0.51
CA ALA A 30 12.50 -10.62 0.74
C ALA A 30 13.51 -11.78 0.64
N MET A 31 13.47 -12.54 -0.45
CA MET A 31 14.39 -13.66 -0.65
C MET A 31 15.65 -13.25 -1.40
N PRO A 32 16.84 -13.57 -0.88
CA PRO A 32 18.07 -13.39 -1.63
C PRO A 32 18.09 -14.37 -2.81
N VAL A 33 18.62 -13.90 -3.94
CA VAL A 33 18.83 -14.75 -5.13
C VAL A 33 20.05 -15.62 -4.90
N THR A 34 19.92 -16.91 -5.19
CA THR A 34 21.02 -17.88 -5.12
C THR A 34 21.23 -18.57 -6.46
N GLU A 35 22.44 -19.00 -6.71
CA GLU A 35 22.79 -19.69 -7.96
C GLU A 35 22.01 -20.99 -8.12
N GLY A 36 21.52 -21.27 -9.32
CA GLY A 36 20.71 -22.46 -9.61
C GLY A 36 19.26 -22.41 -9.12
N MET A 37 18.77 -21.25 -8.68
CA MET A 37 17.38 -21.07 -8.27
C MET A 37 16.45 -21.05 -9.49
N ASN A 38 15.46 -21.96 -9.51
CA ASN A 38 14.40 -22.00 -10.52
C ASN A 38 13.12 -21.41 -9.95
N ILE A 39 12.66 -20.29 -10.50
CA ILE A 39 11.53 -19.51 -10.02
C ILE A 39 10.37 -19.61 -11.00
N LYS A 40 9.19 -19.99 -10.49
CA LYS A 40 7.95 -20.08 -11.26
C LYS A 40 6.96 -19.02 -10.78
N THR A 41 6.46 -18.20 -11.70
CA THR A 41 5.60 -17.05 -11.39
C THR A 41 4.12 -17.27 -11.74
N ASN A 42 3.81 -18.29 -12.59
CA ASN A 42 2.48 -18.52 -13.17
C ASN A 42 1.94 -19.94 -12.87
N THR A 43 2.20 -20.45 -11.66
CA THR A 43 1.64 -21.74 -11.26
C THR A 43 0.28 -21.56 -10.58
N LYS A 44 -0.54 -22.61 -10.60
CA LYS A 44 -1.82 -22.63 -9.88
C LYS A 44 -1.66 -22.33 -8.38
N LEU A 45 -0.52 -22.73 -7.80
CA LEU A 45 -0.20 -22.46 -6.41
C LEU A 45 0.02 -20.96 -6.17
N VAL A 46 0.80 -20.31 -7.04
CA VAL A 46 1.08 -18.86 -6.97
C VAL A 46 -0.20 -18.05 -7.21
N GLU A 47 -1.01 -18.44 -8.19
CA GLU A 47 -2.29 -17.77 -8.46
C GLU A 47 -3.22 -17.85 -7.26
N LYS A 48 -3.40 -19.04 -6.69
CA LYS A 48 -4.21 -19.23 -5.48
C LYS A 48 -3.69 -18.42 -4.29
N ALA A 49 -2.37 -18.37 -4.13
CA ALA A 49 -1.75 -17.59 -3.06
C ALA A 49 -2.00 -16.09 -3.23
N ARG A 50 -1.83 -15.55 -4.44
CA ARG A 50 -2.08 -14.12 -4.74
C ARG A 50 -3.56 -13.75 -4.58
N LYS A 51 -4.49 -14.63 -4.99
CA LYS A 51 -5.93 -14.45 -4.72
C LYS A 51 -6.21 -14.33 -3.22
N GLY A 52 -5.65 -15.23 -2.41
CA GLY A 52 -5.79 -15.16 -0.95
C GLY A 52 -5.19 -13.90 -0.33
N VAL A 53 -4.03 -13.45 -0.83
CA VAL A 53 -3.43 -12.18 -0.42
C VAL A 53 -4.33 -11.01 -0.77
N MET A 54 -4.91 -11.00 -1.97
CA MET A 54 -5.81 -9.94 -2.41
C MET A 54 -7.08 -9.87 -1.56
N GLU A 55 -7.70 -11.01 -1.24
CA GLU A 55 -8.82 -11.06 -0.29
C GLU A 55 -8.45 -10.45 1.06
N PHE A 56 -7.24 -10.74 1.56
CA PHE A 56 -6.76 -10.24 2.83
C PHE A 56 -6.51 -8.73 2.80
N LEU A 57 -5.90 -8.21 1.74
CA LEU A 57 -5.69 -6.76 1.57
C LEU A 57 -7.01 -5.99 1.47
N LEU A 58 -8.02 -6.57 0.83
CA LEU A 58 -9.34 -5.97 0.66
C LEU A 58 -10.26 -6.12 1.89
N ALA A 59 -9.93 -7.01 2.84
CA ALA A 59 -10.76 -7.25 4.02
C ALA A 59 -11.07 -5.97 4.79
N ASN A 60 -10.06 -5.15 5.07
CA ASN A 60 -10.17 -3.89 5.78
C ASN A 60 -10.17 -2.64 4.88
N HIS A 61 -9.88 -2.80 3.59
CA HIS A 61 -9.84 -1.67 2.66
C HIS A 61 -11.25 -1.09 2.44
N PRO A 62 -11.46 0.24 2.56
CA PRO A 62 -12.77 0.84 2.37
C PRO A 62 -13.22 0.78 0.90
N LEU A 63 -14.53 0.73 0.68
CA LEU A 63 -15.15 0.70 -0.66
C LEU A 63 -15.44 2.12 -1.17
N ASP A 64 -14.47 2.99 -1.11
CA ASP A 64 -14.60 4.39 -1.46
C ASP A 64 -13.82 4.81 -2.73
N CYS A 65 -13.54 3.86 -3.63
CA CYS A 65 -12.85 4.12 -4.89
C CYS A 65 -13.41 5.31 -5.69
N PRO A 66 -14.75 5.52 -5.80
CA PRO A 66 -15.30 6.65 -6.53
C PRO A 66 -14.95 8.04 -5.96
N VAL A 67 -14.61 8.11 -4.67
CA VAL A 67 -14.22 9.33 -3.95
C VAL A 67 -12.76 9.32 -3.51
N CYS A 68 -11.98 8.36 -4.01
CA CYS A 68 -10.58 8.20 -3.69
C CYS A 68 -9.72 8.97 -4.70
N ASP A 69 -8.80 9.81 -4.20
CA ASP A 69 -7.89 10.60 -5.06
C ASP A 69 -6.95 9.71 -5.92
N GLN A 70 -6.76 8.44 -5.55
CA GLN A 70 -5.98 7.45 -6.31
C GLN A 70 -6.85 6.63 -7.29
N GLY A 71 -8.15 6.87 -7.36
CA GLY A 71 -9.06 6.12 -8.23
C GLY A 71 -8.65 6.20 -9.71
N GLY A 72 -8.56 5.04 -10.39
CA GLY A 72 -8.12 4.93 -11.79
C GLY A 72 -6.61 4.77 -12.00
N GLU A 73 -5.77 5.04 -11.01
CA GLU A 73 -4.31 4.86 -11.04
C GLU A 73 -3.79 4.12 -9.79
N CYS A 74 -4.62 3.25 -9.23
CA CYS A 74 -4.36 2.57 -7.96
C CYS A 74 -3.86 1.14 -8.19
N ASP A 75 -2.63 0.83 -7.74
CA ASP A 75 -2.05 -0.51 -7.84
C ASP A 75 -2.96 -1.59 -7.22
N LEU A 76 -3.61 -1.28 -6.09
CA LEU A 76 -4.51 -2.23 -5.43
C LEU A 76 -5.76 -2.49 -6.28
N GLN A 77 -6.31 -1.47 -6.91
CA GLN A 77 -7.47 -1.57 -7.79
C GLN A 77 -7.16 -2.47 -8.99
N ASP A 78 -6.03 -2.24 -9.67
CA ASP A 78 -5.60 -3.03 -10.81
C ASP A 78 -5.34 -4.49 -10.43
N GLN A 79 -4.64 -4.71 -9.32
CA GLN A 79 -4.41 -6.06 -8.82
C GLN A 79 -5.70 -6.76 -8.37
N SER A 80 -6.67 -6.01 -7.83
CA SER A 80 -7.96 -6.59 -7.44
C SER A 80 -8.82 -6.98 -8.64
N MET A 81 -8.73 -6.25 -9.75
CA MET A 81 -9.39 -6.62 -11.01
C MET A 81 -8.79 -7.89 -11.61
N PHE A 82 -7.49 -8.09 -11.44
CA PHE A 82 -6.81 -9.25 -12.02
C PHE A 82 -6.91 -10.52 -11.16
N TYR A 83 -6.71 -10.40 -9.84
CA TYR A 83 -6.66 -11.52 -8.90
C TYR A 83 -7.85 -11.61 -7.95
N GLY A 84 -8.65 -10.56 -7.88
CA GLY A 84 -9.75 -10.46 -6.93
C GLY A 84 -10.90 -11.43 -7.22
N ILE A 85 -11.84 -11.47 -6.30
CA ILE A 85 -13.11 -12.18 -6.40
C ILE A 85 -14.25 -11.19 -6.18
N ASP A 86 -15.42 -11.47 -6.74
CA ASP A 86 -16.58 -10.58 -6.74
C ASP A 86 -17.19 -10.34 -5.35
N LYS A 87 -16.89 -11.20 -4.38
CA LYS A 87 -17.51 -11.18 -3.06
C LYS A 87 -16.47 -11.35 -1.96
N SER A 88 -16.58 -10.52 -0.91
CA SER A 88 -15.82 -10.72 0.32
C SER A 88 -16.42 -11.86 1.14
N ARG A 89 -15.56 -12.70 1.72
CA ARG A 89 -15.92 -13.71 2.73
C ARG A 89 -15.98 -13.13 4.13
N PHE A 90 -15.39 -11.96 4.33
CA PHE A 90 -15.30 -11.29 5.62
C PHE A 90 -16.59 -10.49 5.86
N LYS A 91 -17.18 -10.65 7.06
CA LYS A 91 -18.42 -10.00 7.47
C LYS A 91 -18.19 -8.97 8.58
N GLU A 92 -16.98 -8.91 9.11
CA GLU A 92 -16.58 -7.98 10.15
C GLU A 92 -16.59 -6.55 9.62
N ASN A 93 -16.79 -5.60 10.54
CA ASN A 93 -16.69 -4.18 10.21
C ASN A 93 -15.27 -3.84 9.77
N LYS A 94 -15.17 -3.03 8.71
CA LYS A 94 -13.86 -2.57 8.24
C LYS A 94 -13.23 -1.63 9.26
N ARG A 95 -11.92 -1.74 9.41
CA ARG A 95 -11.12 -0.89 10.29
C ARG A 95 -11.25 0.58 9.89
N PHE A 96 -11.35 1.44 10.89
CA PHE A 96 -11.22 2.89 10.74
C PHE A 96 -9.95 3.38 11.42
N VAL A 97 -9.20 4.23 10.75
CA VAL A 97 -8.00 4.88 11.28
C VAL A 97 -8.17 6.39 11.11
N PRO A 98 -8.03 7.19 12.17
CA PRO A 98 -8.12 8.64 12.07
C PRO A 98 -7.00 9.21 11.18
N GLU A 99 -7.28 10.34 10.56
CA GLU A 99 -6.31 11.05 9.75
C GLU A 99 -5.10 11.50 10.59
N LYS A 100 -3.93 11.51 9.97
CA LYS A 100 -2.68 11.92 10.59
C LYS A 100 -2.13 13.13 9.87
N TYR A 101 -1.54 14.05 10.61
CA TYR A 101 -0.84 15.17 10.01
C TYR A 101 0.58 14.74 9.62
N MET A 102 0.91 14.79 8.33
CA MET A 102 2.24 14.43 7.81
C MET A 102 2.94 15.59 7.08
N GLY A 103 2.42 16.80 7.23
CA GLY A 103 3.01 18.00 6.63
C GLY A 103 2.05 18.75 5.70
N PRO A 104 2.52 19.86 5.10
CA PRO A 104 1.68 20.74 4.30
C PRO A 104 1.33 20.16 2.93
N LEU A 105 2.16 19.27 2.37
CA LEU A 105 2.01 18.73 1.02
C LEU A 105 1.17 17.44 0.97
N ILE A 106 1.15 16.68 2.04
CA ILE A 106 0.59 15.32 2.10
C ILE A 106 -0.81 15.36 2.75
N LYS A 107 -1.80 14.87 2.03
CA LYS A 107 -3.10 14.49 2.59
C LYS A 107 -3.06 13.03 2.98
N THR A 108 -3.55 12.71 4.16
CA THR A 108 -3.60 11.34 4.66
C THR A 108 -5.04 10.84 4.70
N GLN A 109 -5.23 9.57 4.33
CA GLN A 109 -6.46 8.81 4.51
C GLN A 109 -6.08 7.41 4.97
N MET A 110 -5.63 7.31 6.22
CA MET A 110 -4.94 6.12 6.72
C MET A 110 -5.82 4.87 6.80
N THR A 111 -7.13 5.01 6.76
CA THR A 111 -8.06 3.88 6.59
C THR A 111 -7.81 3.11 5.29
N ARG A 112 -7.30 3.75 4.24
CA ARG A 112 -6.96 3.14 2.94
C ARG A 112 -5.59 2.44 2.94
N CYS A 113 -4.78 2.62 3.98
CA CYS A 113 -3.43 2.06 4.04
C CYS A 113 -3.44 0.54 4.08
N ILE A 114 -2.66 -0.10 3.18
CA ILE A 114 -2.48 -1.56 3.09
C ILE A 114 -1.22 -2.06 3.80
N HIS A 115 -0.57 -1.21 4.59
CA HIS A 115 0.65 -1.52 5.36
C HIS A 115 1.82 -2.08 4.53
N CYS A 116 1.95 -1.65 3.29
CA CYS A 116 3.04 -2.08 2.40
C CYS A 116 4.41 -1.52 2.81
N THR A 117 4.45 -0.53 3.69
CA THR A 117 5.64 0.12 4.25
C THR A 117 6.57 0.77 3.23
N ARG A 118 6.16 0.97 1.97
CA ARG A 118 6.98 1.64 0.94
C ARG A 118 7.43 3.03 1.39
N CYS A 119 6.53 3.81 1.99
CA CYS A 119 6.83 5.16 2.50
C CYS A 119 7.86 5.13 3.66
N VAL A 120 7.76 4.18 4.58
CA VAL A 120 8.72 4.01 5.69
C VAL A 120 10.10 3.66 5.16
N ARG A 121 10.18 2.69 4.24
CA ARG A 121 11.46 2.28 3.64
C ARG A 121 12.09 3.40 2.82
N PHE A 122 11.30 4.15 2.09
CA PHE A 122 11.79 5.31 1.36
C PHE A 122 12.40 6.35 2.31
N ALA A 123 11.70 6.70 3.38
CA ALA A 123 12.18 7.67 4.36
C ALA A 123 13.49 7.23 5.02
N THR A 124 13.60 5.94 5.38
CA THR A 124 14.79 5.42 6.09
C THR A 124 15.95 5.07 5.16
N GLU A 125 15.69 4.41 4.01
CA GLU A 125 16.72 3.83 3.15
C GLU A 125 17.17 4.81 2.05
N VAL A 126 16.30 5.67 1.55
CA VAL A 126 16.57 6.59 0.43
C VAL A 126 16.76 8.01 0.92
N ALA A 127 15.81 8.56 1.66
CA ALA A 127 15.90 9.91 2.20
C ALA A 127 16.84 10.02 3.41
N GLY A 128 17.13 8.90 4.08
CA GLY A 128 18.02 8.88 5.26
C GLY A 128 17.44 9.55 6.50
N VAL A 129 16.13 9.86 6.50
CA VAL A 129 15.44 10.58 7.59
C VAL A 129 14.27 9.73 8.10
N PRO A 130 14.37 9.08 9.26
CA PRO A 130 13.34 8.18 9.78
C PRO A 130 12.20 8.96 10.47
N GLU A 131 11.51 9.83 9.72
CA GLU A 131 10.42 10.65 10.24
C GLU A 131 9.07 9.91 10.27
N ILE A 132 8.92 8.87 9.47
CA ILE A 132 7.72 8.06 9.36
C ILE A 132 8.01 6.62 9.76
N GLY A 133 7.11 6.01 10.51
CA GLY A 133 7.28 4.66 11.02
C GLY A 133 5.97 3.91 11.15
N ALA A 134 6.06 2.65 11.56
CA ALA A 134 4.91 1.81 11.85
C ALA A 134 4.80 1.59 13.36
N ILE A 135 3.62 1.79 13.93
CA ILE A 135 3.30 1.49 15.33
C ILE A 135 2.22 0.43 15.41
N GLY A 136 2.19 -0.34 16.50
CA GLY A 136 1.27 -1.46 16.66
C GLY A 136 1.65 -2.65 15.76
N ARG A 137 0.74 -3.62 15.67
CA ARG A 137 0.89 -4.79 14.81
C ARG A 137 -0.46 -5.41 14.48
N GLY A 138 -0.49 -6.27 13.45
CA GLY A 138 -1.73 -6.88 12.97
C GLY A 138 -2.68 -5.83 12.40
N GLU A 139 -3.95 -5.92 12.72
CA GLU A 139 -4.95 -4.96 12.26
C GLU A 139 -4.80 -3.57 12.90
N ASP A 140 -4.22 -3.50 14.10
CA ASP A 140 -3.97 -2.24 14.81
C ASP A 140 -2.70 -1.51 14.34
N MET A 141 -1.96 -2.08 13.37
CA MET A 141 -0.78 -1.43 12.83
C MET A 141 -1.16 -0.14 12.12
N GLN A 142 -0.46 0.94 12.42
CA GLN A 142 -0.66 2.26 11.81
C GLN A 142 0.67 2.82 11.33
N ILE A 143 0.64 3.43 10.17
CA ILE A 143 1.76 4.23 9.67
C ILE A 143 1.54 5.66 10.14
N THR A 144 2.53 6.23 10.81
CA THR A 144 2.45 7.58 11.38
C THR A 144 3.82 8.20 11.48
N THR A 145 3.85 9.51 11.67
CA THR A 145 5.07 10.25 12.05
C THR A 145 5.28 10.20 13.56
N TYR A 146 6.52 10.41 13.99
CA TYR A 146 6.85 10.44 15.40
C TYR A 146 6.19 11.68 16.07
N LEU A 147 5.40 11.44 17.11
CA LEU A 147 4.68 12.48 17.87
C LEU A 147 3.84 13.44 16.99
N GLU A 148 3.26 12.94 15.91
CA GLU A 148 2.49 13.74 14.94
C GLU A 148 3.26 14.93 14.35
N LYS A 149 4.59 14.87 14.38
CA LYS A 149 5.47 15.85 13.78
C LYS A 149 5.33 15.82 12.25
N ALA A 150 5.35 16.99 11.62
CA ALA A 150 5.38 17.05 10.16
C ALA A 150 6.66 16.40 9.61
N MET A 151 6.57 15.79 8.43
CA MET A 151 7.75 15.40 7.69
C MET A 151 8.44 16.67 7.16
N GLU A 152 9.67 16.90 7.59
CA GLU A 152 10.46 18.09 7.26
C GLU A 152 11.42 17.85 6.08
N SER A 153 11.61 16.59 5.68
CA SER A 153 12.48 16.23 4.57
C SER A 153 12.01 16.89 3.26
N GLU A 154 12.92 17.45 2.49
CA GLU A 154 12.65 17.97 1.14
C GLU A 154 12.10 16.88 0.20
N LEU A 155 12.41 15.61 0.48
CA LEU A 155 11.92 14.45 -0.26
C LEU A 155 10.56 13.93 0.23
N SER A 156 9.93 14.58 1.22
CA SER A 156 8.68 14.11 1.84
C SER A 156 7.54 13.88 0.84
N ALA A 157 7.44 14.71 -0.19
CA ALA A 157 6.40 14.59 -1.21
C ALA A 157 6.50 13.29 -2.04
N ASN A 158 7.68 12.70 -2.18
CA ASN A 158 7.87 11.47 -2.96
C ASN A 158 7.14 10.25 -2.36
N VAL A 159 6.75 10.28 -1.08
CA VAL A 159 5.94 9.20 -0.50
C VAL A 159 4.53 9.14 -1.10
N ILE A 160 4.07 10.22 -1.72
CA ILE A 160 2.78 10.28 -2.43
C ILE A 160 2.85 9.35 -3.65
N ASP A 161 3.86 9.52 -4.50
CA ASP A 161 4.03 8.74 -5.72
C ASP A 161 4.35 7.26 -5.43
N LEU A 162 4.99 7.01 -4.30
CA LEU A 162 5.32 5.65 -3.85
C LEU A 162 4.14 4.91 -3.21
N CYS A 163 3.11 5.64 -2.79
CA CYS A 163 1.95 5.03 -2.15
C CYS A 163 1.09 4.31 -3.18
N PRO A 164 0.92 2.96 -3.08
CA PRO A 164 0.17 2.19 -4.08
C PRO A 164 -1.34 2.35 -3.97
N VAL A 165 -1.81 3.13 -3.01
CA VAL A 165 -3.24 3.34 -2.70
C VAL A 165 -3.46 4.80 -2.28
N GLY A 166 -4.71 5.24 -2.22
CA GLY A 166 -5.07 6.60 -1.82
C GLY A 166 -4.93 6.90 -0.32
N ALA A 167 -3.92 6.30 0.35
CA ALA A 167 -3.64 6.58 1.75
C ALA A 167 -2.80 7.84 1.96
N LEU A 168 -1.88 8.11 1.05
CA LEU A 168 -1.06 9.32 0.99
C LEU A 168 -1.25 9.94 -0.38
N THR A 169 -1.81 11.14 -0.43
CA THR A 169 -2.10 11.85 -1.67
C THR A 169 -1.67 13.31 -1.58
N SER A 170 -1.57 13.98 -2.72
CA SER A 170 -1.18 15.38 -2.78
C SER A 170 -2.33 16.27 -2.30
N LYS A 171 -2.09 17.15 -1.32
CA LYS A 171 -3.10 18.10 -0.84
C LYS A 171 -3.64 19.01 -1.94
N PRO A 172 -2.82 19.59 -2.83
CA PRO A 172 -3.31 20.41 -3.94
C PRO A 172 -4.21 19.64 -4.91
N TYR A 173 -4.00 18.33 -5.05
CA TYR A 173 -4.74 17.48 -5.99
C TYR A 173 -6.12 17.04 -5.49
N VAL A 174 -6.38 17.10 -4.20
CA VAL A 174 -7.65 16.69 -3.57
C VAL A 174 -8.89 17.31 -4.22
N LEU A 175 -8.76 18.50 -4.77
CA LEU A 175 -9.84 19.21 -5.44
C LEU A 175 -9.93 18.89 -6.95
N SER A 176 -9.01 18.14 -7.52
CA SER A 176 -8.96 17.91 -8.96
C SER A 176 -10.08 16.99 -9.45
N LEU A 177 -10.57 16.08 -8.61
CA LEU A 177 -11.74 15.26 -8.94
C LEU A 177 -13.00 16.11 -9.15
N ILE A 178 -13.14 17.21 -8.42
CA ILE A 178 -14.22 18.18 -8.62
C ILE A 178 -14.05 18.87 -9.97
N HIS A 179 -12.82 19.19 -10.36
CA HIS A 179 -12.52 19.81 -11.64
C HIS A 179 -12.63 18.87 -12.85
N ILE A 180 -12.41 17.58 -12.65
CA ILE A 180 -12.57 16.55 -13.69
C ILE A 180 -14.05 16.21 -13.89
N SER A 181 -14.84 16.18 -12.82
CA SER A 181 -16.26 15.86 -12.87
C SER A 181 -17.17 17.04 -13.23
N GLU A 182 -16.70 18.28 -13.08
CA GLU A 182 -17.38 19.46 -13.60
C GLU A 182 -16.71 19.91 -14.90
N PRO A 183 -17.27 19.56 -16.08
CA PRO A 183 -16.84 20.18 -17.32
C PRO A 183 -17.05 21.67 -17.15
N THR A 184 -15.98 22.45 -17.28
CA THR A 184 -16.05 23.92 -17.31
C THR A 184 -17.19 24.34 -18.21
N ARG A 185 -18.29 24.84 -17.65
CA ARG A 185 -19.29 25.56 -18.41
C ARG A 185 -18.58 26.79 -18.93
N HIS A 186 -18.13 26.73 -20.18
CA HIS A 186 -17.82 27.93 -20.90
C HIS A 186 -19.10 28.75 -20.97
N THR A 187 -19.23 29.73 -20.10
CA THR A 187 -20.21 30.80 -20.28
C THR A 187 -19.74 31.57 -21.48
N SER A 188 -20.39 31.31 -22.62
CA SER A 188 -20.39 32.17 -23.80
C SER A 188 -21.06 33.51 -23.47
#